data_70b9381de076e4939feded863b2db310
#
_entry.id   70b9381de076e4939feded863b2db310
#
_cell.length_a   1.000
_cell.length_b   1.000
_cell.length_c   1.000
_cell.angle_alpha   90.00
_cell.angle_beta   90.00
_cell.angle_gamma   90.00
#
_symmetry.space_group_name_H-M   'P 1'
#
loop_
_entity.id
_entity.type
_entity.pdbx_description
1 polymer ?
#
loop_
_entity_poly.entity_id
_entity_poly.type
_entity_poly.pdbx_seq_one_letter_code
_entity_poly.pdbx_strand_id
1 'polypeptide(L)'
;HPVVGSIFMWDQIIGQERAVEALKNAVARPVHAYLIIGPRGSGADEGARALAGALVEADDDTRVARGRHPDVVEFRPTANEYSIERDVREGILPEMHAAPIEGPRKCVLLLEAERLNDPSANALLKSIEEPPPRTVVILVADSADALPSTIRSRCQRIDFGALTDDVVLSALEADGIGLEAAQ
;
A
#
# COMPACT_ATOMS: atom_id res chain seq x y z
N HIS A 1 -3.69 -6.50 23.27
CA HIS A 1 -2.30 -6.00 23.34
C HIS A 1 -2.14 -4.85 22.36
N PRO A 2 -1.59 -3.71 22.76
CA PRO A 2 -1.21 -2.68 21.82
C PRO A 2 -0.12 -3.24 20.89
N VAL A 3 -0.34 -3.14 19.60
CA VAL A 3 0.66 -3.52 18.60
C VAL A 3 1.79 -2.50 18.67
N VAL A 4 2.87 -2.85 19.33
CA VAL A 4 3.99 -1.95 19.61
C VAL A 4 4.79 -1.61 18.34
N GLY A 5 4.65 -2.41 17.28
CA GLY A 5 5.43 -2.25 16.05
C GLY A 5 4.90 -1.20 15.05
N SER A 6 3.60 -0.92 15.04
CA SER A 6 3.01 -0.04 14.01
C SER A 6 3.22 1.46 14.24
N ILE A 7 3.66 1.86 15.43
CA ILE A 7 3.82 3.27 15.80
C ILE A 7 4.90 3.94 14.96
N PHE A 8 6.00 3.25 14.68
CA PHE A 8 7.14 3.81 13.94
C PHE A 8 6.85 4.06 12.45
N MET A 9 6.08 3.20 11.79
CA MET A 9 5.73 3.40 10.36
C MET A 9 4.76 4.55 10.17
N TRP A 10 3.79 4.73 11.07
CA TRP A 10 2.86 5.87 11.02
C TRP A 10 3.58 7.20 11.18
N ASP A 11 4.59 7.26 12.03
CA ASP A 11 5.37 8.48 12.31
C ASP A 11 6.24 8.93 11.13
N GLN A 12 6.52 8.03 10.18
CA GLN A 12 7.26 8.34 8.96
C GLN A 12 6.41 8.98 7.88
N ILE A 13 5.08 8.97 8.04
CA ILE A 13 4.15 9.58 7.08
C ILE A 13 3.91 11.03 7.49
N ILE A 14 4.41 11.96 6.69
CA ILE A 14 4.45 13.38 7.01
C ILE A 14 3.34 14.13 6.28
N GLY A 15 2.62 15.01 6.99
CA GLY A 15 1.65 15.92 6.41
C GLY A 15 0.38 15.26 5.87
N GLN A 16 0.05 14.05 6.33
CA GLN A 16 -1.08 13.25 5.85
C GLN A 16 -1.97 12.77 7.01
N GLU A 17 -2.30 13.65 7.95
CA GLU A 17 -3.03 13.30 9.18
C GLU A 17 -4.37 12.61 8.89
N ARG A 18 -5.13 13.07 7.91
CA ARG A 18 -6.41 12.46 7.53
C ARG A 18 -6.24 11.06 6.95
N ALA A 19 -5.24 10.88 6.09
CA ALA A 19 -4.92 9.59 5.51
C ALA A 19 -4.45 8.61 6.58
N VAL A 20 -3.58 9.03 7.48
CA VAL A 20 -3.09 8.21 8.60
C VAL A 20 -4.24 7.80 9.51
N GLU A 21 -5.15 8.70 9.84
CA GLU A 21 -6.34 8.39 10.62
C GLU A 21 -7.22 7.34 9.91
N ALA A 22 -7.45 7.51 8.61
CA ALA A 22 -8.19 6.54 7.81
C ALA A 22 -7.52 5.16 7.78
N LEU A 23 -6.19 5.11 7.69
CA LEU A 23 -5.42 3.86 7.76
C LEU A 23 -5.54 3.20 9.14
N LYS A 24 -5.45 3.96 10.22
CA LYS A 24 -5.64 3.44 11.58
C LYS A 24 -7.05 2.89 11.78
N ASN A 25 -8.07 3.55 11.25
CA ASN A 25 -9.45 3.06 11.25
C ASN A 25 -9.60 1.77 10.44
N ALA A 26 -8.89 1.66 9.31
CA ALA A 26 -8.86 0.44 8.50
C ALA A 26 -8.25 -0.75 9.26
N VAL A 27 -7.23 -0.54 10.07
CA VAL A 27 -6.66 -1.59 10.94
C VAL A 27 -7.69 -2.08 11.96
N ALA A 28 -8.48 -1.17 12.53
CA ALA A 28 -9.50 -1.52 13.52
C ALA A 28 -10.66 -2.32 12.90
N ARG A 29 -10.99 -2.06 11.64
CA ARG A 29 -12.06 -2.73 10.90
C ARG A 29 -11.61 -3.08 9.49
N PRO A 30 -10.75 -4.08 9.33
CA PRO A 30 -10.17 -4.38 8.03
C PRO A 30 -11.21 -4.94 7.05
N VAL A 31 -11.06 -4.52 5.79
CA VAL A 31 -11.74 -5.11 4.64
C VAL A 31 -10.70 -5.84 3.77
N HIS A 32 -11.14 -6.54 2.75
CA HIS A 32 -10.28 -7.38 1.93
C HIS A 32 -9.60 -6.66 0.76
N ALA A 33 -9.99 -5.43 0.43
CA ALA A 33 -9.38 -4.67 -0.66
C ALA A 33 -9.38 -3.16 -0.37
N TYR A 34 -8.23 -2.54 -0.57
CA TYR A 34 -8.01 -1.11 -0.41
C TYR A 34 -7.43 -0.50 -1.67
N LEU A 35 -7.81 0.73 -1.95
CA LEU A 35 -7.24 1.56 -2.99
C LEU A 35 -6.70 2.84 -2.35
N ILE A 36 -5.37 2.95 -2.28
CA ILE A 36 -4.69 4.11 -1.76
C ILE A 36 -4.28 4.99 -2.94
N ILE A 37 -4.74 6.23 -2.94
CA ILE A 37 -4.50 7.19 -4.01
C ILE A 37 -3.64 8.33 -3.49
N GLY A 38 -2.58 8.64 -4.21
CA GLY A 38 -1.75 9.79 -3.90
C GLY A 38 -0.67 10.01 -4.95
N PRO A 39 -0.32 11.26 -5.20
CA PRO A 39 0.76 11.57 -6.13
C PRO A 39 2.09 11.01 -5.62
N ARG A 40 3.04 10.85 -6.53
CA ARG A 40 4.39 10.40 -6.18
C ARG A 40 4.98 11.32 -5.11
N GLY A 41 5.56 10.74 -4.06
CA GLY A 41 6.13 11.49 -2.94
C GLY A 41 5.12 11.90 -1.87
N SER A 42 3.83 11.56 -2.02
CA SER A 42 2.79 11.88 -1.02
C SER A 42 2.85 11.05 0.26
N GLY A 43 3.56 9.93 0.25
CA GLY A 43 3.57 8.96 1.35
C GLY A 43 2.60 7.79 1.14
N ALA A 44 1.96 7.69 -0.02
CA ALA A 44 0.99 6.63 -0.30
C ALA A 44 1.61 5.22 -0.23
N ASP A 45 2.82 5.01 -0.77
CA ASP A 45 3.52 3.74 -0.70
C ASP A 45 3.85 3.37 0.75
N GLU A 46 4.37 4.31 1.52
CA GLU A 46 4.66 4.15 2.95
C GLU A 46 3.40 3.87 3.75
N GLY A 47 2.30 4.54 3.41
CA GLY A 47 0.98 4.29 4.00
C GLY A 47 0.48 2.86 3.75
N ALA A 48 0.66 2.36 2.54
CA ALA A 48 0.31 0.98 2.19
C ALA A 48 1.13 -0.04 2.99
N ARG A 49 2.43 0.19 3.14
CA ARG A 49 3.31 -0.66 3.95
C ARG A 49 2.95 -0.61 5.43
N ALA A 50 2.65 0.56 5.95
CA ALA A 50 2.22 0.72 7.34
C ALA A 50 0.90 -0.02 7.61
N LEU A 51 -0.07 0.09 6.71
CA LEU A 51 -1.33 -0.66 6.79
C LEU A 51 -1.07 -2.17 6.75
N ALA A 52 -0.28 -2.63 5.80
CA ALA A 52 0.07 -4.04 5.67
C ALA A 52 0.77 -4.57 6.93
N GLY A 53 1.76 -3.85 7.44
CA GLY A 53 2.48 -4.21 8.67
C GLY A 53 1.55 -4.37 9.87
N ALA A 54 0.61 -3.46 10.04
CA ALA A 54 -0.37 -3.53 11.11
C ALA A 54 -1.35 -4.71 10.91
N LEU A 55 -1.82 -4.96 9.67
CA LEU A 55 -2.75 -6.05 9.37
C LEU A 55 -2.13 -7.45 9.54
N VAL A 56 -0.86 -7.61 9.27
CA VAL A 56 -0.15 -8.88 9.49
C VAL A 56 0.39 -8.99 10.93
N GLU A 57 0.20 -7.96 11.76
CA GLU A 57 0.70 -7.90 13.14
C GLU A 57 2.22 -8.11 13.21
N ALA A 58 2.96 -7.41 12.33
CA ALA A 58 4.41 -7.52 12.26
C ALA A 58 5.08 -7.08 13.57
N ASP A 59 5.96 -7.92 14.10
CA ASP A 59 6.75 -7.60 15.31
C ASP A 59 7.81 -6.54 15.02
N ASP A 60 8.30 -6.50 13.78
CA ASP A 60 9.35 -5.60 13.33
C ASP A 60 8.96 -4.95 12.00
N ASP A 61 8.62 -3.68 12.06
CA ASP A 61 8.23 -2.87 10.89
C ASP A 61 9.35 -2.74 9.86
N THR A 62 10.61 -2.92 10.26
CA THR A 62 11.75 -2.84 9.33
C THR A 62 11.73 -3.96 8.30
N ARG A 63 11.21 -5.14 8.66
CA ARG A 63 11.03 -6.26 7.72
C ARG A 63 10.04 -5.90 6.61
N VAL A 64 8.94 -5.26 6.97
CA VAL A 64 7.93 -4.80 6.00
C VAL A 64 8.51 -3.69 5.12
N ALA A 65 9.14 -2.68 5.71
CA ALA A 65 9.74 -1.57 4.99
C ALA A 65 10.83 -2.02 3.99
N ARG A 66 11.55 -3.10 4.31
CA ARG A 66 12.60 -3.69 3.47
C ARG A 66 12.11 -4.78 2.53
N GLY A 67 10.80 -5.04 2.48
CA GLY A 67 10.23 -6.10 1.63
C GLY A 67 10.65 -7.51 2.05
N ARG A 68 10.87 -7.75 3.35
CA ARG A 68 11.37 -9.03 3.88
C ARG A 68 10.37 -9.78 4.75
N HIS A 69 9.18 -9.23 4.96
CA HIS A 69 8.14 -9.94 5.72
C HIS A 69 7.45 -10.97 4.82
N PRO A 70 7.35 -12.25 5.22
CA PRO A 70 6.79 -13.30 4.36
C PRO A 70 5.30 -13.12 4.05
N ASP A 71 4.56 -12.42 4.91
CA ASP A 71 3.13 -12.19 4.73
C ASP A 71 2.79 -10.83 4.10
N VAL A 72 3.80 -10.04 3.73
CA VAL A 72 3.64 -8.80 2.99
C VAL A 72 4.47 -8.88 1.71
N VAL A 73 3.79 -8.99 0.57
CA VAL A 73 4.44 -9.12 -0.74
C VAL A 73 4.09 -7.92 -1.61
N GLU A 74 5.11 -7.24 -2.11
CA GLU A 74 4.95 -6.07 -2.98
C GLU A 74 5.22 -6.44 -4.43
N PHE A 75 4.38 -5.90 -5.32
CA PHE A 75 4.57 -6.00 -6.76
C PHE A 75 4.64 -4.61 -7.38
N ARG A 76 5.53 -4.48 -8.34
CA ARG A 76 5.61 -3.37 -9.29
C ARG A 76 5.58 -3.95 -10.70
N PRO A 77 5.15 -3.19 -11.71
CA PRO A 77 5.21 -3.69 -13.07
C PRO A 77 6.67 -3.94 -13.47
N THR A 78 6.93 -5.07 -14.14
CA THR A 78 8.29 -5.44 -14.61
C THR A 78 8.68 -4.68 -15.88
N ALA A 79 7.74 -3.98 -16.50
CA ALA A 79 7.92 -3.13 -17.67
C ALA A 79 7.09 -1.84 -17.53
N ASN A 80 6.71 -1.19 -18.62
CA ASN A 80 5.88 0.02 -18.57
C ASN A 80 4.47 -0.22 -18.02
N GLU A 81 3.96 -1.44 -18.17
CA GLU A 81 2.66 -1.88 -17.65
C GLU A 81 2.81 -3.24 -16.98
N TYR A 82 1.83 -3.58 -16.13
CA TYR A 82 1.72 -4.93 -15.59
C TYR A 82 1.45 -5.94 -16.71
N SER A 83 2.29 -6.97 -16.78
CA SER A 83 2.11 -8.09 -17.72
C SER A 83 1.11 -9.08 -17.12
N ILE A 84 0.09 -9.46 -17.92
CA ILE A 84 -0.89 -10.46 -17.49
C ILE A 84 -0.23 -11.82 -17.17
N GLU A 85 0.75 -12.23 -17.97
CA GLU A 85 1.42 -13.51 -17.75
C GLU A 85 2.45 -13.44 -16.62
N ARG A 86 3.43 -12.56 -16.76
CA ARG A 86 4.57 -12.50 -15.85
C ARG A 86 4.24 -11.93 -14.49
N ASP A 87 3.52 -10.80 -14.46
CA ASP A 87 3.23 -10.11 -13.20
C ASP A 87 1.98 -10.69 -12.53
N VAL A 88 0.90 -10.88 -13.26
CA VAL A 88 -0.39 -11.27 -12.68
C VAL A 88 -0.47 -12.78 -12.46
N ARG A 89 -0.37 -13.58 -13.52
CA ARG A 89 -0.58 -15.04 -13.44
C ARG A 89 0.55 -15.78 -12.74
N GLU A 90 1.79 -15.41 -12.99
CA GLU A 90 2.96 -16.05 -12.39
C GLU A 90 3.37 -15.46 -11.04
N GLY A 91 3.01 -14.20 -10.76
CA GLY A 91 3.40 -13.48 -9.55
C GLY A 91 2.25 -13.22 -8.58
N ILE A 92 1.36 -12.30 -8.94
CA ILE A 92 0.35 -11.75 -8.02
C ILE A 92 -0.66 -12.82 -7.60
N LEU A 93 -1.28 -13.53 -8.54
CA LEU A 93 -2.33 -14.51 -8.24
C LEU A 93 -1.84 -15.65 -7.34
N PRO A 94 -0.66 -16.26 -7.57
CA PRO A 94 -0.14 -17.27 -6.65
C PRO A 94 0.05 -16.75 -5.23
N GLU A 95 0.53 -15.52 -5.07
CA GLU A 95 0.72 -14.92 -3.75
C GLU A 95 -0.61 -14.59 -3.06
N MET A 96 -1.62 -14.15 -3.82
CA MET A 96 -2.96 -13.93 -3.27
C MET A 96 -3.61 -15.21 -2.74
N HIS A 97 -3.29 -16.36 -3.34
CA HIS A 97 -3.82 -17.67 -2.95
C HIS A 97 -2.94 -18.42 -1.95
N ALA A 98 -1.77 -17.92 -1.63
CA ALA A 98 -0.90 -18.50 -0.60
C ALA A 98 -1.38 -18.10 0.81
N ALA A 99 -1.39 -19.05 1.73
CA ALA A 99 -1.75 -18.80 3.12
C ALA A 99 -0.71 -17.94 3.84
N PRO A 100 -1.11 -17.16 4.87
CA PRO A 100 -0.13 -16.49 5.74
C PRO A 100 0.79 -17.50 6.42
N ILE A 101 2.05 -17.09 6.62
CA ILE A 101 3.09 -17.93 7.24
C ILE A 101 3.23 -17.61 8.73
N GLU A 102 3.36 -16.34 9.08
CA GLU A 102 3.60 -15.88 10.46
C GLU A 102 2.40 -15.19 11.08
N GLY A 103 1.74 -14.32 10.32
CA GLY A 103 0.69 -13.44 10.82
C GLY A 103 -0.72 -13.98 10.63
N PRO A 104 -1.72 -13.24 11.13
CA PRO A 104 -3.14 -13.60 10.98
C PRO A 104 -3.67 -13.38 9.57
N ARG A 105 -2.97 -12.58 8.77
CA ARG A 105 -3.35 -12.20 7.40
C ARG A 105 -2.15 -12.15 6.49
N LYS A 106 -2.42 -12.25 5.19
CA LYS A 106 -1.47 -11.97 4.12
C LYS A 106 -1.91 -10.71 3.39
N CYS A 107 -0.96 -9.81 3.14
CA CYS A 107 -1.17 -8.58 2.38
C CYS A 107 -0.39 -8.63 1.07
N VAL A 108 -1.08 -8.39 -0.02
CA VAL A 108 -0.49 -8.27 -1.36
C VAL A 108 -0.63 -6.82 -1.81
N LEU A 109 0.49 -6.14 -1.99
CA LEU A 109 0.56 -4.75 -2.39
C LEU A 109 0.85 -4.66 -3.89
N LEU A 110 0.00 -3.95 -4.61
CA LEU A 110 0.17 -3.63 -6.02
C LEU A 110 0.51 -2.15 -6.15
N LEU A 111 1.80 -1.84 -6.24
CA LEU A 111 2.29 -0.48 -6.38
C LEU A 111 2.19 -0.06 -7.86
N GLU A 112 2.08 1.25 -8.10
CA GLU A 112 1.86 1.78 -9.46
C GLU A 112 0.67 1.09 -10.18
N ALA A 113 -0.44 0.91 -9.45
CA ALA A 113 -1.60 0.19 -9.96
C ALA A 113 -2.28 0.88 -11.16
N GLU A 114 -2.02 2.18 -11.39
CA GLU A 114 -2.40 2.90 -12.61
C GLU A 114 -1.82 2.30 -13.88
N ARG A 115 -0.80 1.45 -13.76
CA ARG A 115 -0.17 0.74 -14.87
C ARG A 115 -0.77 -0.64 -15.15
N LEU A 116 -1.86 -0.99 -14.47
CA LEU A 116 -2.66 -2.15 -14.83
C LEU A 116 -3.41 -1.85 -16.14
N ASN A 117 -3.15 -2.64 -17.19
CA ASN A 117 -3.96 -2.61 -18.39
C ASN A 117 -5.26 -3.41 -18.20
N ASP A 118 -6.20 -3.30 -19.12
CA ASP A 118 -7.51 -3.94 -18.99
C ASP A 118 -7.43 -5.47 -18.84
N PRO A 119 -6.60 -6.22 -19.61
CA PRO A 119 -6.46 -7.66 -19.41
C PRO A 119 -5.93 -8.03 -18.02
N SER A 120 -4.94 -7.31 -17.52
CA SER A 120 -4.35 -7.54 -16.18
C SER A 120 -5.35 -7.22 -15.08
N ALA A 121 -6.05 -6.09 -15.18
CA ALA A 121 -7.10 -5.69 -14.23
C ALA A 121 -8.25 -6.72 -14.21
N ASN A 122 -8.72 -7.17 -15.36
CA ASN A 122 -9.77 -8.18 -15.47
C ASN A 122 -9.36 -9.53 -14.86
N ALA A 123 -8.11 -9.94 -15.05
CA ALA A 123 -7.59 -11.17 -14.46
C ALA A 123 -7.56 -11.13 -12.92
N LEU A 124 -7.38 -9.95 -12.33
CA LEU A 124 -7.38 -9.76 -10.87
C LEU A 124 -8.79 -9.61 -10.29
N LEU A 125 -9.77 -9.25 -11.09
CA LEU A 125 -11.09 -8.82 -10.63
C LEU A 125 -11.79 -9.85 -9.75
N LYS A 126 -11.78 -11.13 -10.14
CA LYS A 126 -12.39 -12.20 -9.35
C LYS A 126 -11.75 -12.34 -7.97
N SER A 127 -10.43 -12.26 -7.91
CA SER A 127 -9.69 -12.38 -6.64
C SER A 127 -9.82 -11.13 -5.76
N ILE A 128 -10.16 -9.98 -6.35
CA ILE A 128 -10.49 -8.76 -5.59
C ILE A 128 -11.93 -8.83 -5.06
N GLU A 129 -12.86 -9.38 -5.82
CA GLU A 129 -14.26 -9.57 -5.40
C GLU A 129 -14.39 -10.60 -4.29
N GLU A 130 -13.73 -11.72 -4.46
CA GLU A 130 -13.80 -12.88 -3.57
C GLU A 130 -12.37 -13.35 -3.22
N PRO A 131 -11.64 -12.58 -2.41
CA PRO A 131 -10.28 -12.96 -2.07
C PRO A 131 -10.28 -14.21 -1.20
N PRO A 132 -9.19 -15.00 -1.24
CA PRO A 132 -9.00 -16.10 -0.32
C PRO A 132 -9.11 -15.63 1.14
N PRO A 133 -9.55 -16.48 2.08
CA PRO A 133 -9.63 -16.14 3.49
C PRO A 133 -8.30 -15.57 4.02
N ARG A 134 -8.35 -14.52 4.82
CA ARG A 134 -7.21 -13.85 5.44
C ARG A 134 -6.26 -13.14 4.47
N THR A 135 -6.65 -12.98 3.21
CA THR A 135 -5.88 -12.20 2.22
C THR A 135 -6.46 -10.80 2.08
N VAL A 136 -5.59 -9.80 2.13
CA VAL A 136 -5.92 -8.39 1.90
C VAL A 136 -5.11 -7.90 0.70
N VAL A 137 -5.79 -7.25 -0.25
CA VAL A 137 -5.16 -6.64 -1.42
C VAL A 137 -5.12 -5.13 -1.22
N ILE A 138 -3.96 -4.54 -1.41
CA ILE A 138 -3.77 -3.09 -1.29
C ILE A 138 -3.21 -2.59 -2.62
N LEU A 139 -4.02 -1.84 -3.37
CA LEU A 139 -3.60 -1.18 -4.59
C LEU A 139 -3.19 0.26 -4.28
N VAL A 140 -2.07 0.69 -4.84
CA VAL A 140 -1.57 2.07 -4.71
C VAL A 140 -1.45 2.66 -6.10
N ALA A 141 -2.11 3.79 -6.33
CA ALA A 141 -2.11 4.49 -7.61
C ALA A 141 -1.97 6.00 -7.42
N ASP A 142 -1.44 6.68 -8.41
CA ASP A 142 -1.32 8.15 -8.42
C ASP A 142 -2.66 8.84 -8.69
N SER A 143 -3.55 8.18 -9.41
CA SER A 143 -4.88 8.65 -9.77
C SER A 143 -5.90 7.53 -9.79
N ALA A 144 -7.08 7.78 -9.21
CA ALA A 144 -8.19 6.83 -9.22
C ALA A 144 -8.75 6.62 -10.63
N ASP A 145 -8.75 7.67 -11.46
CA ASP A 145 -9.33 7.62 -12.81
C ASP A 145 -8.54 6.72 -13.77
N ALA A 146 -7.29 6.43 -13.44
CA ALA A 146 -6.46 5.50 -14.22
C ALA A 146 -6.87 4.02 -14.04
N LEU A 147 -7.69 3.71 -13.02
CA LEU A 147 -8.16 2.36 -12.75
C LEU A 147 -9.58 2.13 -13.27
N PRO A 148 -9.90 0.92 -13.74
CA PRO A 148 -11.26 0.57 -14.13
C PRO A 148 -12.25 0.76 -12.99
N SER A 149 -13.45 1.24 -13.28
CA SER A 149 -14.53 1.41 -12.30
C SER A 149 -14.89 0.11 -11.59
N THR A 150 -14.73 -1.02 -12.25
CA THR A 150 -14.95 -2.37 -11.71
C THR A 150 -14.02 -2.68 -10.54
N ILE A 151 -12.76 -2.22 -10.58
CA ILE A 151 -11.82 -2.33 -9.46
C ILE A 151 -12.14 -1.31 -8.39
N ARG A 152 -12.30 -0.04 -8.77
CA ARG A 152 -12.57 1.06 -7.83
C ARG A 152 -13.79 0.80 -6.94
N SER A 153 -14.85 0.28 -7.50
CA SER A 153 -16.10 0.00 -6.77
C SER A 153 -15.99 -1.13 -5.74
N ARG A 154 -14.94 -1.92 -5.79
CA ARG A 154 -14.71 -3.07 -4.90
C ARG A 154 -13.67 -2.81 -3.82
N CYS A 155 -13.04 -1.64 -3.83
CA CYS A 155 -12.01 -1.27 -2.88
C CYS A 155 -12.47 -0.16 -1.95
N GLN A 156 -12.05 -0.20 -0.70
CA GLN A 156 -12.14 0.93 0.19
C GLN A 156 -11.04 1.93 -0.17
N ARG A 157 -11.43 3.16 -0.51
CA ARG A 157 -10.52 4.22 -0.95
C ARG A 157 -9.96 5.01 0.23
N ILE A 158 -8.65 5.28 0.18
CA ILE A 158 -7.95 6.17 1.11
C ILE A 158 -7.11 7.14 0.27
N ASP A 159 -7.30 8.44 0.48
CA ASP A 159 -6.64 9.48 -0.30
C ASP A 159 -5.50 10.15 0.47
N PHE A 160 -4.34 10.22 -0.19
CA PHE A 160 -3.19 11.01 0.20
C PHE A 160 -3.14 12.28 -0.66
N GLY A 161 -3.08 13.45 -0.04
CA GLY A 161 -2.93 14.71 -0.75
C GLY A 161 -1.48 14.98 -1.18
N ALA A 162 -1.29 15.95 -2.05
CA ALA A 162 0.03 16.47 -2.33
C ALA A 162 0.60 17.16 -1.09
N LEU A 163 1.90 16.96 -0.81
CA LEU A 163 2.58 17.68 0.26
C LEU A 163 2.78 19.14 -0.15
N THR A 164 2.53 20.08 0.77
CA THR A 164 2.88 21.48 0.59
C THR A 164 4.35 21.73 0.84
N ASP A 165 4.93 22.77 0.22
CA ASP A 165 6.34 23.14 0.41
C ASP A 165 6.66 23.39 1.89
N ASP A 166 5.74 24.01 2.64
CA ASP A 166 5.89 24.26 4.08
C ASP A 166 6.03 22.97 4.89
N VAL A 167 5.26 21.94 4.55
CA VAL A 167 5.33 20.63 5.21
C VAL A 167 6.64 19.94 4.89
N VAL A 168 7.08 19.98 3.64
CA VAL A 168 8.38 19.41 3.21
C VAL A 168 9.53 20.10 3.92
N LEU A 169 9.54 21.42 3.99
CA LEU A 169 10.56 22.21 4.68
C LEU A 169 10.61 21.89 6.17
N SER A 170 9.46 21.82 6.84
CA SER A 170 9.38 21.47 8.27
C SER A 170 9.95 20.07 8.55
N ALA A 171 9.71 19.12 7.64
CA ALA A 171 10.25 17.77 7.75
C ALA A 171 11.77 17.73 7.59
N LEU A 172 12.30 18.48 6.63
CA LEU A 172 13.74 18.59 6.39
C LEU A 172 14.46 19.25 7.57
N GLU A 173 13.86 20.26 8.18
CA GLU A 173 14.37 20.91 9.40
C GLU A 173 14.39 19.95 10.59
N ALA A 174 13.35 19.16 10.77
CA ALA A 174 13.25 18.17 11.86
C ALA A 174 14.31 17.07 11.72
N ASP A 175 14.66 16.69 10.49
CA ASP A 175 15.71 15.69 10.21
C ASP A 175 17.14 16.28 10.27
N GLY A 176 17.29 17.56 10.59
CA GLY A 176 18.59 18.24 10.74
C GLY A 176 19.32 18.51 9.43
N ILE A 177 18.62 18.42 8.31
CA ILE A 177 19.13 18.85 7.00
C ILE A 177 18.91 20.36 6.91
N GLY A 178 19.96 21.13 7.24
CA GLY A 178 19.86 22.59 7.23
C GLY A 178 19.59 23.16 5.85
N LEU A 179 18.95 24.33 5.84
CA LEU A 179 18.57 25.12 4.66
C LEU A 179 19.71 25.45 3.67
N GLU A 180 20.95 25.15 3.99
CA GLU A 180 22.12 25.40 3.13
C GLU A 180 22.20 24.47 1.90
N ALA A 181 21.45 23.38 1.89
CA ALA A 181 21.43 22.44 0.77
C ALA A 181 20.34 22.74 -0.28
N ALA A 182 19.50 23.76 -0.06
CA ALA A 182 18.35 24.08 -0.90
C ALA A 182 18.50 25.35 -1.74
N GLN A 183 19.74 25.91 -1.87
CA GLN A 183 20.02 27.04 -2.77
C GLN A 183 20.72 26.60 -4.05
#